data_4de8473d720fd2bcdd66b4a8ca79ef08
#
_entry.id   4de8473d720fd2bcdd66b4a8ca79ef08
#
_cell.length_a   1.000
_cell.length_b   1.000
_cell.length_c   1.000
_cell.angle_alpha   90.00
_cell.angle_beta   90.00
_cell.angle_gamma   90.00
#
_symmetry.space_group_name_H-M   'P 1'
#
loop_
_entity.id
_entity.type
_entity.pdbx_description
1 polymer ?
#
loop_
_entity_poly.entity_id
_entity_poly.type
_entity_poly.pdbx_seq_one_letter_code
_entity_poly.pdbx_strand_id
1 'polypeptide(L)'
;VLLKNDGILPLKKGVRAAFIGVFAKTPRYQGGGSSHINSFRVTGALEAAEKMADLTYAEGYRLKEDVIDEVLGAEAVEAAKSAEVAVIFAGLPDAFESEGYDRTHMRMPDSQNYLIHEVCKVQPNVVVVLHNGSPVEMPWAEEVSGILEAYLGGQGVGTAEVRILFGEANPCGKLAETIPYKLSDNPSYLNFPGDGETVAYREGIFVGYRYIDRKEMAVRYPFGYGLSYTEFSYSNLQLDKSSMKDTDTLTVSVDITNTGKRAGKEIVQLYVADRTGSADRPVRELKNFAKVSLEPGETKTVRMELNKRCFAWYNVKLH
;
A
#
# COMPACT_ATOMS: atom_id res chain seq x y z
N VAL A 1 -4.86 -0.31 0.57
CA VAL A 1 -4.17 -0.21 1.87
C VAL A 1 -4.22 1.24 2.35
N LEU A 2 -4.69 1.49 3.58
CA LEU A 2 -4.62 2.83 4.17
C LEU A 2 -3.22 3.06 4.74
N LEU A 3 -2.48 4.02 4.17
CA LEU A 3 -1.09 4.29 4.56
C LEU A 3 -0.96 5.45 5.56
N LYS A 4 -1.81 6.46 5.45
CA LYS A 4 -1.84 7.62 6.35
C LYS A 4 -3.28 8.05 6.60
N ASN A 5 -3.59 8.45 7.85
CA ASN A 5 -4.87 9.04 8.20
C ASN A 5 -4.72 9.88 9.47
N ASP A 6 -4.67 11.18 9.33
CA ASP A 6 -4.58 12.14 10.43
C ASP A 6 -5.98 12.49 10.99
N GLY A 7 -6.94 11.56 10.85
CA GLY A 7 -8.31 11.70 11.33
C GLY A 7 -9.28 12.25 10.29
N ILE A 8 -8.84 12.50 9.05
CA ILE A 8 -9.71 12.98 7.97
C ILE A 8 -10.64 11.89 7.44
N LEU A 9 -10.19 10.65 7.42
CA LEU A 9 -10.98 9.50 6.94
C LEU A 9 -11.59 8.73 8.12
N PRO A 10 -12.81 8.20 7.95
CA PRO A 10 -13.66 8.31 6.77
C PRO A 10 -14.36 9.65 6.63
N LEU A 11 -14.58 10.07 5.39
CA LEU A 11 -15.31 11.29 5.04
C LEU A 11 -16.78 11.20 5.48
N LYS A 12 -17.39 12.32 5.80
CA LYS A 12 -18.83 12.39 6.09
C LYS A 12 -19.64 12.37 4.80
N LYS A 13 -20.79 11.69 4.80
CA LYS A 13 -21.75 11.79 3.70
C LYS A 13 -22.26 13.21 3.56
N GLY A 14 -22.39 13.68 2.31
CA GLY A 14 -22.82 15.04 2.00
C GLY A 14 -21.74 16.09 2.13
N VAL A 15 -20.48 15.73 2.43
CA VAL A 15 -19.35 16.68 2.45
C VAL A 15 -19.14 17.30 1.06
N ARG A 16 -18.77 18.58 1.01
CA ARG A 16 -18.31 19.21 -0.24
C ARG A 16 -16.88 18.76 -0.52
N ALA A 17 -16.71 17.92 -1.55
CA ALA A 17 -15.44 17.32 -1.89
C ALA A 17 -15.01 17.67 -3.32
N ALA A 18 -13.76 18.09 -3.48
CA ALA A 18 -13.12 18.20 -4.79
C ALA A 18 -12.44 16.86 -5.12
N PHE A 19 -12.92 16.15 -6.15
CA PHE A 19 -12.26 15.01 -6.72
C PHE A 19 -11.38 15.48 -7.87
N ILE A 20 -10.08 15.32 -7.69
CA ILE A 20 -9.05 15.87 -8.57
C ILE A 20 -8.24 14.74 -9.17
N GLY A 21 -7.96 14.82 -10.47
CA GLY A 21 -7.14 13.87 -11.19
C GLY A 21 -7.94 13.03 -12.17
N VAL A 22 -7.31 12.73 -13.31
CA VAL A 22 -7.92 11.89 -14.38
C VAL A 22 -8.35 10.54 -13.85
N PHE A 23 -7.61 9.96 -12.91
CA PHE A 23 -7.92 8.64 -12.35
C PHE A 23 -9.20 8.61 -11.50
N ALA A 24 -9.71 9.75 -11.04
CA ALA A 24 -11.02 9.81 -10.39
C ALA A 24 -12.14 9.35 -11.32
N LYS A 25 -12.03 9.70 -12.62
CA LYS A 25 -13.02 9.42 -13.66
C LYS A 25 -12.67 8.16 -14.45
N THR A 26 -11.38 8.03 -14.82
CA THR A 26 -10.86 6.95 -15.66
C THR A 26 -9.71 6.29 -14.89
N PRO A 27 -10.01 5.39 -13.94
CA PRO A 27 -8.98 4.83 -13.08
C PRO A 27 -8.03 3.92 -13.84
N ARG A 28 -6.75 3.93 -13.46
CA ARG A 28 -5.85 2.86 -13.82
C ARG A 28 -6.15 1.65 -12.92
N TYR A 29 -6.78 0.63 -13.47
CA TYR A 29 -7.32 -0.50 -12.71
C TYR A 29 -6.63 -1.83 -12.99
N GLN A 30 -5.75 -1.87 -13.99
CA GLN A 30 -4.99 -3.05 -14.41
C GLN A 30 -3.61 -2.67 -14.93
N GLY A 31 -2.71 -3.65 -15.04
CA GLY A 31 -1.38 -3.46 -15.63
C GLY A 31 -1.45 -3.28 -17.14
N GLY A 32 -0.39 -2.72 -17.71
CA GLY A 32 -0.17 -2.65 -19.15
C GLY A 32 0.36 -3.98 -19.71
N GLY A 33 0.36 -4.14 -21.03
CA GLY A 33 0.90 -5.30 -21.72
C GLY A 33 -0.03 -6.51 -21.73
N SER A 34 0.51 -7.70 -21.62
CA SER A 34 -0.22 -8.98 -21.77
C SER A 34 -1.27 -9.25 -20.67
N SER A 35 -1.19 -8.54 -19.54
CA SER A 35 -2.20 -8.59 -18.48
C SER A 35 -3.46 -7.81 -18.79
N HIS A 36 -3.47 -7.04 -19.89
CA HIS A 36 -4.60 -6.21 -20.27
C HIS A 36 -5.80 -7.04 -20.70
N ILE A 37 -6.95 -6.80 -20.07
CA ILE A 37 -8.24 -7.43 -20.37
C ILE A 37 -9.28 -6.38 -20.75
N ASN A 38 -10.20 -6.75 -21.62
CA ASN A 38 -11.34 -5.91 -21.98
C ASN A 38 -12.45 -6.09 -20.94
N SER A 39 -12.42 -5.27 -19.91
CA SER A 39 -13.40 -5.31 -18.83
C SER A 39 -14.79 -4.94 -19.32
N PHE A 40 -15.80 -5.68 -18.85
CA PHE A 40 -17.21 -5.43 -19.20
C PHE A 40 -17.66 -4.03 -18.76
N ARG A 41 -17.25 -3.60 -17.57
CA ARG A 41 -17.52 -2.27 -17.02
C ARG A 41 -16.43 -1.89 -16.04
N VAL A 42 -15.95 -0.67 -16.13
CA VAL A 42 -15.04 -0.06 -15.15
C VAL A 42 -15.76 1.08 -14.48
N THR A 43 -15.79 1.09 -13.14
CA THR A 43 -16.40 2.16 -12.36
C THR A 43 -15.32 3.05 -11.79
N GLY A 44 -15.34 4.35 -12.13
CA GLY A 44 -14.47 5.37 -11.52
C GLY A 44 -15.00 5.84 -10.16
N ALA A 45 -14.11 6.42 -9.36
CA ALA A 45 -14.48 6.95 -8.06
C ALA A 45 -15.48 8.11 -8.16
N LEU A 46 -15.37 8.96 -9.19
CA LEU A 46 -16.29 10.06 -9.43
C LEU A 46 -17.73 9.58 -9.60
N GLU A 47 -17.96 8.59 -10.48
CA GLU A 47 -19.27 7.95 -10.66
C GLU A 47 -19.79 7.30 -9.35
N ALA A 48 -18.91 6.58 -8.67
CA ALA A 48 -19.29 5.86 -7.46
C ALA A 48 -19.67 6.79 -6.29
N ALA A 49 -19.12 8.01 -6.26
CA ALA A 49 -19.33 8.96 -5.18
C ALA A 49 -20.47 9.97 -5.41
N GLU A 50 -21.14 9.96 -6.57
CA GLU A 50 -22.20 10.92 -6.93
C GLU A 50 -23.30 11.11 -5.86
N LYS A 51 -23.63 10.03 -5.14
CA LYS A 51 -24.66 10.05 -4.08
C LYS A 51 -24.08 10.14 -2.67
N MET A 52 -22.76 10.26 -2.56
CA MET A 52 -22.05 10.25 -1.28
C MET A 52 -21.65 11.64 -0.82
N ALA A 53 -21.41 12.57 -1.75
CA ALA A 53 -20.89 13.90 -1.48
C ALA A 53 -21.42 14.94 -2.49
N ASP A 54 -21.29 16.22 -2.13
CA ASP A 54 -21.42 17.32 -3.07
C ASP A 54 -20.07 17.46 -3.80
N LEU A 55 -20.02 16.99 -5.05
CA LEU A 55 -18.77 16.77 -5.79
C LEU A 55 -18.48 17.90 -6.78
N THR A 56 -17.27 18.42 -6.70
CA THR A 56 -16.63 19.16 -7.80
C THR A 56 -15.52 18.29 -8.39
N TYR A 57 -15.40 18.25 -9.71
CA TYR A 57 -14.34 17.52 -10.40
C TYR A 57 -13.42 18.47 -11.15
N ALA A 58 -12.11 18.21 -11.07
CA ALA A 58 -11.10 18.85 -11.89
C ALA A 58 -10.11 17.82 -12.41
N GLU A 59 -9.72 17.92 -13.69
CA GLU A 59 -8.80 16.96 -14.30
C GLU A 59 -7.38 17.04 -13.75
N GLY A 60 -6.87 18.24 -13.54
CA GLY A 60 -5.63 18.55 -12.85
C GLY A 60 -4.34 18.22 -13.60
N TYR A 61 -4.28 17.14 -14.35
CA TYR A 61 -3.10 16.69 -15.10
C TYR A 61 -3.49 15.86 -16.33
N ARG A 62 -2.52 15.64 -17.25
CA ARG A 62 -2.69 14.79 -18.43
C ARG A 62 -2.01 13.43 -18.24
N LEU A 63 -2.58 12.35 -18.82
CA LEU A 63 -2.01 10.99 -18.70
C LEU A 63 -0.89 10.71 -19.70
N LYS A 64 -0.95 11.31 -20.88
CA LYS A 64 -0.03 10.99 -22.01
C LYS A 64 1.29 11.71 -21.93
N GLU A 65 1.32 12.85 -21.28
CA GLU A 65 2.46 13.76 -21.22
C GLU A 65 2.70 14.17 -19.79
N ASP A 66 3.92 14.04 -19.32
CA ASP A 66 4.32 14.53 -18.00
C ASP A 66 4.74 16.00 -18.09
N VAL A 67 3.77 16.85 -18.41
CA VAL A 67 3.93 18.31 -18.52
C VAL A 67 2.99 18.98 -17.55
N ILE A 68 3.49 19.96 -16.81
CA ILE A 68 2.67 20.80 -15.97
C ILE A 68 1.75 21.63 -16.86
N ASP A 69 0.43 21.39 -16.76
CA ASP A 69 -0.59 22.18 -17.43
C ASP A 69 -1.13 23.22 -16.43
N GLU A 70 -0.72 24.47 -16.62
CA GLU A 70 -1.07 25.57 -15.68
C GLU A 70 -2.59 25.82 -15.61
N VAL A 71 -3.31 25.58 -16.71
CA VAL A 71 -4.77 25.77 -16.75
C VAL A 71 -5.47 24.70 -15.93
N LEU A 72 -5.15 23.42 -16.18
CA LEU A 72 -5.71 22.31 -15.42
C LEU A 72 -5.31 22.38 -13.94
N GLY A 73 -4.07 22.79 -13.65
CA GLY A 73 -3.60 23.00 -12.28
C GLY A 73 -4.38 24.11 -11.57
N ALA A 74 -4.62 25.25 -12.22
CA ALA A 74 -5.40 26.35 -11.64
C ALA A 74 -6.86 25.95 -11.38
N GLU A 75 -7.50 25.23 -12.30
CA GLU A 75 -8.86 24.70 -12.11
C GLU A 75 -8.93 23.77 -10.90
N ALA A 76 -7.96 22.88 -10.73
CA ALA A 76 -7.88 21.96 -9.60
C ALA A 76 -7.67 22.69 -8.27
N VAL A 77 -6.82 23.70 -8.25
CA VAL A 77 -6.59 24.55 -7.06
C VAL A 77 -7.86 25.30 -6.65
N GLU A 78 -8.61 25.86 -7.61
CA GLU A 78 -9.88 26.54 -7.31
C GLU A 78 -10.97 25.57 -6.84
N ALA A 79 -11.05 24.37 -7.42
CA ALA A 79 -11.93 23.32 -6.94
C ALA A 79 -11.59 22.93 -5.48
N ALA A 80 -10.31 22.77 -5.16
CA ALA A 80 -9.84 22.46 -3.82
C ALA A 80 -10.15 23.54 -2.79
N LYS A 81 -9.97 24.81 -3.13
CA LYS A 81 -10.31 25.97 -2.26
C LYS A 81 -11.79 26.01 -1.88
N SER A 82 -12.66 25.62 -2.82
CA SER A 82 -14.11 25.69 -2.65
C SER A 82 -14.67 24.51 -1.86
N ALA A 83 -13.89 23.46 -1.65
CA ALA A 83 -14.28 22.22 -1.01
C ALA A 83 -13.89 22.18 0.48
N GLU A 84 -14.52 21.29 1.24
CA GLU A 84 -14.14 20.96 2.62
C GLU A 84 -12.99 19.95 2.67
N VAL A 85 -12.82 19.18 1.60
CA VAL A 85 -11.76 18.20 1.41
C VAL A 85 -11.41 18.05 -0.06
N ALA A 86 -10.13 17.93 -0.39
CA ALA A 86 -9.68 17.53 -1.70
C ALA A 86 -9.24 16.05 -1.68
N VAL A 87 -9.75 15.25 -2.61
CA VAL A 87 -9.31 13.88 -2.84
C VAL A 87 -8.64 13.83 -4.20
N ILE A 88 -7.32 13.63 -4.19
CA ILE A 88 -6.49 13.61 -5.40
C ILE A 88 -6.24 12.16 -5.80
N PHE A 89 -6.65 11.80 -6.99
CA PHE A 89 -6.41 10.48 -7.59
C PHE A 89 -5.17 10.59 -8.48
N ALA A 90 -4.09 9.96 -8.08
CA ALA A 90 -2.78 10.05 -8.71
C ALA A 90 -2.15 8.65 -8.87
N GLY A 91 -1.00 8.56 -9.48
CA GLY A 91 -0.28 7.29 -9.64
C GLY A 91 0.45 7.20 -10.96
N LEU A 92 0.74 5.97 -11.41
CA LEU A 92 1.55 5.74 -12.60
C LEU A 92 0.67 5.49 -13.84
N PRO A 93 0.72 6.32 -14.88
CA PRO A 93 0.15 5.99 -16.19
C PRO A 93 0.89 4.81 -16.84
N ASP A 94 0.28 4.16 -17.84
CA ASP A 94 0.90 3.06 -18.59
C ASP A 94 2.23 3.45 -19.26
N ALA A 95 2.43 4.73 -19.57
CA ALA A 95 3.71 5.24 -20.08
C ALA A 95 4.84 5.19 -19.05
N PHE A 96 4.53 5.12 -17.75
CA PHE A 96 5.50 5.03 -16.66
C PHE A 96 5.71 3.60 -16.17
N GLU A 97 4.72 2.74 -16.31
CA GLU A 97 4.78 1.38 -15.81
C GLU A 97 3.97 0.44 -16.71
N SER A 98 4.65 -0.45 -17.42
CA SER A 98 4.06 -1.42 -18.33
C SER A 98 4.97 -2.63 -18.49
N GLU A 99 4.45 -3.71 -19.08
CA GLU A 99 5.26 -4.81 -19.57
C GLU A 99 6.14 -4.35 -20.75
N GLY A 100 7.33 -4.90 -20.88
CA GLY A 100 8.22 -4.69 -22.01
C GLY A 100 9.26 -3.58 -21.84
N TYR A 101 9.24 -2.84 -20.73
CA TYR A 101 10.32 -1.94 -20.34
C TYR A 101 10.41 -1.78 -18.83
N ASP A 102 11.60 -1.41 -18.33
CA ASP A 102 11.87 -1.23 -16.92
C ASP A 102 11.81 0.24 -16.53
N ARG A 103 11.26 0.50 -15.35
CA ARG A 103 11.32 1.83 -14.74
C ARG A 103 12.75 2.15 -14.34
N THR A 104 13.21 3.36 -14.66
CA THR A 104 14.55 3.86 -14.30
C THR A 104 14.56 4.68 -13.00
N HIS A 105 13.38 4.98 -12.44
CA HIS A 105 13.21 5.73 -11.21
C HIS A 105 11.88 5.35 -10.52
N MET A 106 11.75 5.66 -9.24
CA MET A 106 10.51 5.43 -8.47
C MET A 106 9.61 6.68 -8.41
N ARG A 107 9.98 7.77 -9.06
CA ARG A 107 9.16 9.00 -9.05
C ARG A 107 7.82 8.78 -9.74
N MET A 108 6.80 9.42 -9.22
CA MET A 108 5.55 9.68 -9.93
C MET A 108 5.80 10.75 -11.01
N PRO A 109 4.87 10.94 -11.96
CA PRO A 109 4.92 12.07 -12.88
C PRO A 109 5.13 13.40 -12.13
N ASP A 110 6.03 14.23 -12.63
CA ASP A 110 6.35 15.51 -12.01
C ASP A 110 5.15 16.46 -12.01
N SER A 111 4.29 16.37 -13.03
CA SER A 111 3.01 17.09 -13.12
C SER A 111 2.05 16.75 -11.99
N GLN A 112 1.98 15.49 -11.58
CA GLN A 112 1.13 15.04 -10.47
C GLN A 112 1.72 15.45 -9.12
N ASN A 113 3.03 15.32 -8.92
CA ASN A 113 3.70 15.79 -7.70
C ASN A 113 3.52 17.29 -7.51
N TYR A 114 3.68 18.07 -8.59
CA TYR A 114 3.43 19.50 -8.60
C TYR A 114 1.98 19.84 -8.20
N LEU A 115 1.01 19.16 -8.80
CA LEU A 115 -0.41 19.36 -8.52
C LEU A 115 -0.74 19.12 -7.04
N ILE A 116 -0.26 18.00 -6.47
CA ILE A 116 -0.49 17.68 -5.05
C ILE A 116 0.06 18.81 -4.16
N HIS A 117 1.28 19.27 -4.45
CA HIS A 117 1.90 20.34 -3.69
C HIS A 117 1.11 21.67 -3.80
N GLU A 118 0.66 22.06 -5.00
CA GLU A 118 -0.13 23.28 -5.20
C GLU A 118 -1.49 23.21 -4.47
N VAL A 119 -2.15 22.05 -4.50
CA VAL A 119 -3.40 21.86 -3.76
C VAL A 119 -3.17 21.93 -2.24
N CYS A 120 -2.10 21.35 -1.72
CA CYS A 120 -1.78 21.40 -0.29
C CYS A 120 -1.54 22.84 0.22
N LYS A 121 -1.09 23.77 -0.64
CA LYS A 121 -0.94 25.19 -0.25
C LYS A 121 -2.26 25.87 0.08
N VAL A 122 -3.37 25.40 -0.45
CA VAL A 122 -4.68 26.07 -0.36
C VAL A 122 -5.73 25.26 0.38
N GLN A 123 -5.53 23.96 0.55
CA GLN A 123 -6.44 23.03 1.20
C GLN A 123 -5.72 22.19 2.25
N PRO A 124 -6.03 22.34 3.55
CA PRO A 124 -5.38 21.55 4.61
C PRO A 124 -5.86 20.09 4.66
N ASN A 125 -7.07 19.82 4.16
CA ASN A 125 -7.69 18.51 4.20
C ASN A 125 -7.50 17.81 2.86
N VAL A 126 -6.31 17.25 2.61
CA VAL A 126 -5.98 16.57 1.37
C VAL A 126 -5.83 15.05 1.61
N VAL A 127 -6.50 14.27 0.78
CA VAL A 127 -6.34 12.82 0.70
C VAL A 127 -5.81 12.45 -0.67
N VAL A 128 -4.77 11.62 -0.75
CA VAL A 128 -4.26 11.09 -2.02
C VAL A 128 -4.63 9.62 -2.14
N VAL A 129 -5.23 9.24 -3.26
CA VAL A 129 -5.53 7.87 -3.67
C VAL A 129 -4.57 7.50 -4.79
N LEU A 130 -3.78 6.44 -4.57
CA LEU A 130 -2.72 6.03 -5.47
C LEU A 130 -3.13 4.83 -6.34
N HIS A 131 -2.88 4.94 -7.65
CA HIS A 131 -3.08 3.93 -8.66
C HIS A 131 -1.74 3.56 -9.32
N ASN A 132 -1.03 2.61 -8.76
CA ASN A 132 0.28 2.15 -9.25
C ASN A 132 0.42 0.64 -9.04
N GLY A 133 1.23 -0.02 -9.84
CA GLY A 133 1.50 -1.45 -9.70
C GLY A 133 2.75 -1.75 -8.87
N SER A 134 3.61 -0.75 -8.66
CA SER A 134 4.87 -0.85 -7.93
C SER A 134 5.13 0.40 -7.09
N PRO A 135 6.04 0.36 -6.10
CA PRO A 135 6.30 1.48 -5.19
C PRO A 135 6.62 2.79 -5.88
N VAL A 136 6.16 3.89 -5.30
CA VAL A 136 6.45 5.25 -5.75
C VAL A 136 7.05 6.10 -4.63
N GLU A 137 7.88 7.06 -5.02
CA GLU A 137 8.32 8.13 -4.11
C GLU A 137 7.17 9.08 -3.82
N MET A 138 7.01 9.45 -2.55
CA MET A 138 5.92 10.31 -2.07
C MET A 138 6.51 11.54 -1.35
N PRO A 139 7.08 12.52 -2.09
CA PRO A 139 7.71 13.67 -1.45
C PRO A 139 6.74 14.52 -0.64
N TRP A 140 5.46 14.51 -1.00
CA TRP A 140 4.35 15.24 -0.40
C TRP A 140 3.68 14.49 0.77
N ALA A 141 4.16 13.31 1.17
CA ALA A 141 3.47 12.46 2.15
C ALA A 141 3.22 13.14 3.50
N GLU A 142 4.07 14.08 3.91
CA GLU A 142 3.89 14.84 5.15
C GLU A 142 2.91 16.01 5.01
N GLU A 143 2.64 16.46 3.77
CA GLU A 143 1.75 17.60 3.48
C GLU A 143 0.27 17.21 3.46
N VAL A 144 -0.04 15.92 3.24
CA VAL A 144 -1.41 15.43 3.08
C VAL A 144 -1.93 14.78 4.36
N SER A 145 -3.25 14.84 4.59
CA SER A 145 -3.90 14.29 5.78
C SER A 145 -4.25 12.80 5.66
N GLY A 146 -4.28 12.25 4.44
CA GLY A 146 -4.57 10.84 4.21
C GLY A 146 -3.94 10.30 2.93
N ILE A 147 -3.54 9.02 2.95
CA ILE A 147 -2.99 8.32 1.78
C ILE A 147 -3.65 6.94 1.71
N LEU A 148 -4.32 6.66 0.60
CA LEU A 148 -4.91 5.38 0.28
C LEU A 148 -4.19 4.76 -0.92
N GLU A 149 -3.48 3.67 -0.71
CA GLU A 149 -2.86 2.88 -1.78
C GLU A 149 -3.91 1.91 -2.34
N ALA A 150 -4.40 2.20 -3.54
CA ALA A 150 -5.42 1.42 -4.21
C ALA A 150 -4.83 0.36 -5.16
N TYR A 151 -3.56 0.51 -5.52
CA TYR A 151 -2.90 -0.34 -6.50
C TYR A 151 -3.70 -0.41 -7.82
N LEU A 152 -3.69 -1.59 -8.45
CA LEU A 152 -4.47 -1.90 -9.65
C LEU A 152 -5.70 -2.71 -9.24
N GLY A 153 -6.73 -2.02 -8.77
CA GLY A 153 -7.87 -2.61 -8.04
C GLY A 153 -8.91 -3.34 -8.89
N GLY A 154 -8.68 -3.53 -10.20
CA GLY A 154 -9.63 -4.17 -11.10
C GLY A 154 -10.83 -3.28 -11.45
N GLN A 155 -11.79 -3.85 -12.19
CA GLN A 155 -12.92 -3.09 -12.76
C GLN A 155 -13.84 -2.40 -11.73
N GLY A 156 -13.83 -2.84 -10.49
CA GLY A 156 -14.62 -2.27 -9.38
C GLY A 156 -13.86 -1.29 -8.49
N VAL A 157 -12.66 -0.83 -8.89
CA VAL A 157 -11.74 -0.05 -8.05
C VAL A 157 -12.39 1.21 -7.49
N GLY A 158 -13.06 2.02 -8.31
CA GLY A 158 -13.70 3.26 -7.84
C GLY A 158 -14.79 3.02 -6.80
N THR A 159 -15.59 1.95 -6.96
CA THR A 159 -16.57 1.57 -5.94
C THR A 159 -15.89 1.15 -4.63
N ALA A 160 -14.78 0.42 -4.71
CA ALA A 160 -14.04 -0.01 -3.52
C ALA A 160 -13.40 1.17 -2.79
N GLU A 161 -12.81 2.10 -3.52
CA GLU A 161 -12.23 3.34 -3.00
C GLU A 161 -13.27 4.19 -2.27
N VAL A 162 -14.40 4.45 -2.91
CA VAL A 162 -15.48 5.27 -2.34
C VAL A 162 -16.03 4.63 -1.07
N ARG A 163 -16.23 3.31 -1.05
CA ARG A 163 -16.67 2.62 0.16
C ARG A 163 -15.68 2.77 1.31
N ILE A 164 -14.38 2.80 1.03
CA ILE A 164 -13.35 3.07 2.04
C ILE A 164 -13.37 4.55 2.40
N LEU A 165 -13.29 5.45 1.44
CA LEU A 165 -13.26 6.91 1.69
C LEU A 165 -14.42 7.37 2.58
N PHE A 166 -15.62 6.82 2.40
CA PHE A 166 -16.81 7.18 3.18
C PHE A 166 -17.15 6.20 4.32
N GLY A 167 -16.25 5.26 4.62
CA GLY A 167 -16.37 4.37 5.78
C GLY A 167 -17.47 3.30 5.68
N GLU A 168 -17.98 3.01 4.48
CA GLU A 168 -18.86 1.85 4.25
C GLU A 168 -18.07 0.53 4.31
N ALA A 169 -16.78 0.61 4.07
CA ALA A 169 -15.83 -0.47 4.32
C ALA A 169 -14.70 0.04 5.21
N ASN A 170 -14.28 -0.78 6.18
CA ASN A 170 -13.11 -0.50 6.98
C ASN A 170 -11.86 -1.06 6.28
N PRO A 171 -10.82 -0.24 6.00
CA PRO A 171 -9.60 -0.73 5.39
C PRO A 171 -8.92 -1.77 6.28
N CYS A 172 -8.42 -2.84 5.66
CA CYS A 172 -7.79 -3.95 6.36
C CYS A 172 -6.63 -4.58 5.56
N GLY A 173 -6.25 -3.95 4.45
CA GLY A 173 -5.12 -4.39 3.64
C GLY A 173 -3.80 -4.08 4.33
N LYS A 174 -2.81 -4.95 4.13
CA LYS A 174 -1.42 -4.73 4.55
C LYS A 174 -0.52 -4.77 3.32
N LEU A 175 0.53 -3.96 3.32
CA LEU A 175 1.50 -3.94 2.23
C LEU A 175 2.18 -5.31 2.09
N ALA A 176 2.21 -5.85 0.88
CA ALA A 176 2.97 -7.05 0.54
C ALA A 176 4.41 -6.72 0.06
N GLU A 177 4.80 -5.47 0.22
CA GLU A 177 6.10 -4.94 -0.14
C GLU A 177 6.53 -3.84 0.84
N THR A 178 7.80 -3.48 0.79
CA THR A 178 8.32 -2.28 1.48
C THR A 178 8.33 -1.12 0.50
N ILE A 179 7.83 0.03 0.90
CA ILE A 179 7.94 1.27 0.12
C ILE A 179 9.16 2.05 0.64
N PRO A 180 10.30 2.04 -0.07
CA PRO A 180 11.48 2.79 0.33
C PRO A 180 11.30 4.28 0.05
N TYR A 181 12.23 5.12 0.53
CA TYR A 181 12.22 6.55 0.20
C TYR A 181 12.65 6.84 -1.23
N LYS A 182 13.56 6.05 -1.78
CA LYS A 182 14.16 6.25 -3.12
C LYS A 182 14.63 4.94 -3.73
N LEU A 183 14.81 4.92 -5.03
CA LEU A 183 15.22 3.74 -5.78
C LEU A 183 16.56 3.16 -5.28
N SER A 184 17.52 3.99 -4.89
CA SER A 184 18.83 3.53 -4.38
C SER A 184 18.76 2.75 -3.06
N ASP A 185 17.62 2.75 -2.38
CA ASP A 185 17.39 1.95 -1.18
C ASP A 185 16.98 0.50 -1.52
N ASN A 186 16.74 0.20 -2.80
CA ASN A 186 16.40 -1.14 -3.25
C ASN A 186 17.66 -2.04 -3.28
N PRO A 187 17.60 -3.27 -2.77
CA PRO A 187 18.77 -4.17 -2.72
C PRO A 187 19.38 -4.50 -4.10
N SER A 188 18.58 -4.47 -5.15
CA SER A 188 19.03 -4.74 -6.53
C SER A 188 19.63 -3.53 -7.25
N TYR A 189 19.60 -2.33 -6.64
CA TYR A 189 19.92 -1.06 -7.30
C TYR A 189 21.26 -1.06 -8.06
N LEU A 190 22.29 -1.68 -7.49
CA LEU A 190 23.62 -1.75 -8.13
C LEU A 190 23.78 -2.88 -9.15
N ASN A 191 22.81 -3.78 -9.26
CA ASN A 191 22.92 -5.00 -10.07
C ASN A 191 21.87 -5.10 -11.17
N PHE A 192 20.79 -4.35 -11.09
CA PHE A 192 19.72 -4.30 -12.09
C PHE A 192 19.85 -3.03 -12.94
N PRO A 193 19.69 -3.09 -14.25
CA PRO A 193 19.32 -4.23 -15.09
C PRO A 193 20.50 -5.15 -15.50
N GLY A 194 21.70 -4.96 -14.97
CA GLY A 194 22.90 -5.68 -15.34
C GLY A 194 23.73 -4.94 -16.40
N ASP A 195 24.60 -5.69 -17.07
CA ASP A 195 25.54 -5.16 -18.08
C ASP A 195 25.06 -5.37 -19.54
N GLY A 196 23.82 -5.84 -19.73
CA GLY A 196 23.24 -6.15 -21.02
C GLY A 196 23.35 -7.61 -21.44
N GLU A 197 24.29 -8.37 -20.86
CA GLU A 197 24.45 -9.81 -21.10
C GLU A 197 24.07 -10.64 -19.86
N THR A 198 24.38 -10.11 -18.66
CA THR A 198 24.12 -10.81 -17.40
C THR A 198 23.48 -9.91 -16.36
N VAL A 199 22.65 -10.53 -15.51
CA VAL A 199 22.09 -9.91 -14.31
C VAL A 199 22.49 -10.73 -13.09
N ALA A 200 23.21 -10.10 -12.15
CA ALA A 200 23.68 -10.74 -10.94
C ALA A 200 22.71 -10.48 -9.78
N TYR A 201 22.05 -11.52 -9.27
CA TYR A 201 21.19 -11.46 -8.08
C TYR A 201 22.04 -11.49 -6.79
N ARG A 202 22.86 -10.45 -6.59
CA ARG A 202 23.83 -10.36 -5.48
C ARG A 202 23.19 -10.19 -4.13
N GLU A 203 21.94 -9.75 -4.07
CA GLU A 203 21.16 -9.64 -2.84
C GLU A 203 20.82 -11.02 -2.23
N GLY A 204 20.83 -12.09 -3.03
CA GLY A 204 20.55 -13.46 -2.58
C GLY A 204 19.17 -13.55 -1.91
N ILE A 205 19.12 -14.00 -0.65
CA ILE A 205 17.87 -14.11 0.12
C ILE A 205 17.42 -12.79 0.74
N PHE A 206 18.23 -11.74 0.66
CA PHE A 206 17.95 -10.43 1.25
C PHE A 206 17.19 -9.54 0.27
N VAL A 207 15.92 -9.86 0.03
CA VAL A 207 15.00 -9.11 -0.82
C VAL A 207 13.94 -8.40 0.02
N GLY A 208 13.47 -7.23 -0.42
CA GLY A 208 12.42 -6.45 0.25
C GLY A 208 12.75 -6.19 1.73
N TYR A 209 11.79 -6.45 2.63
CA TYR A 209 11.94 -6.19 4.06
C TYR A 209 13.12 -6.93 4.71
N ARG A 210 13.54 -8.10 4.17
CA ARG A 210 14.66 -8.88 4.70
C ARG A 210 15.97 -8.13 4.59
N TYR A 211 16.16 -7.40 3.49
CA TYR A 211 17.30 -6.50 3.29
C TYR A 211 17.20 -5.27 4.20
N ILE A 212 16.04 -4.62 4.18
CA ILE A 212 15.78 -3.40 4.94
C ILE A 212 15.99 -3.62 6.44
N ASP A 213 15.42 -4.69 7.00
CA ASP A 213 15.59 -5.07 8.40
C ASP A 213 17.07 -5.36 8.72
N ARG A 214 17.79 -6.09 7.83
CA ARG A 214 19.21 -6.42 8.00
C ARG A 214 20.12 -5.20 8.00
N LYS A 215 19.77 -4.18 7.21
CA LYS A 215 20.51 -2.91 7.08
C LYS A 215 20.02 -1.85 8.06
N GLU A 216 18.99 -2.12 8.84
CA GLU A 216 18.37 -1.15 9.75
C GLU A 216 18.00 0.16 9.06
N MET A 217 17.50 0.05 7.82
CA MET A 217 17.17 1.22 6.99
C MET A 217 15.78 1.77 7.33
N ALA A 218 15.69 3.09 7.36
CA ALA A 218 14.40 3.77 7.38
C ALA A 218 13.70 3.62 6.02
N VAL A 219 12.38 3.49 6.06
CA VAL A 219 11.52 3.36 4.87
C VAL A 219 10.30 4.26 4.99
N ARG A 220 9.65 4.57 3.87
CA ARG A 220 8.40 5.33 3.90
C ARG A 220 7.29 4.50 4.57
N TYR A 221 7.09 3.25 4.13
CA TYR A 221 6.17 2.29 4.73
C TYR A 221 6.78 0.89 4.71
N PRO A 222 6.82 0.18 5.85
CA PRO A 222 7.41 -1.16 5.90
C PRO A 222 6.46 -2.23 5.35
N PHE A 223 7.00 -3.36 4.93
CA PHE A 223 6.25 -4.56 4.62
C PHE A 223 5.29 -4.92 5.78
N GLY A 224 4.08 -5.31 5.43
CA GLY A 224 3.05 -5.66 6.41
C GLY A 224 2.31 -4.47 7.03
N TYR A 225 2.66 -3.24 6.67
CA TYR A 225 2.00 -2.03 7.16
C TYR A 225 0.63 -1.82 6.53
N GLY A 226 -0.27 -1.21 7.30
CA GLY A 226 -1.59 -0.77 6.85
C GLY A 226 -2.46 -0.42 8.05
N LEU A 227 -3.17 0.70 7.95
CA LEU A 227 -4.06 1.24 8.97
C LEU A 227 -5.49 0.71 8.83
N SER A 228 -6.27 0.92 9.86
CA SER A 228 -7.71 0.65 9.93
C SER A 228 -8.43 1.86 10.54
N TYR A 229 -9.75 1.92 10.39
CA TYR A 229 -10.61 2.88 11.12
C TYR A 229 -10.95 2.41 12.54
N THR A 230 -10.33 1.33 13.00
CA THR A 230 -10.40 0.83 14.37
C THR A 230 -9.02 0.42 14.83
N GLU A 231 -8.88 0.11 16.11
CA GLU A 231 -7.62 -0.28 16.72
C GLU A 231 -7.69 -1.72 17.23
N PHE A 232 -6.54 -2.40 17.20
CA PHE A 232 -6.43 -3.77 17.67
C PHE A 232 -5.29 -3.89 18.67
N SER A 233 -5.54 -4.61 19.75
CA SER A 233 -4.50 -5.01 20.72
C SER A 233 -4.17 -6.49 20.60
N TYR A 234 -2.92 -6.81 20.88
CA TYR A 234 -2.37 -8.17 20.86
C TYR A 234 -2.00 -8.56 22.30
N SER A 235 -2.42 -9.74 22.74
CA SER A 235 -2.14 -10.24 24.08
C SER A 235 -2.02 -11.76 24.09
N ASN A 236 -1.57 -12.33 25.21
CA ASN A 236 -1.54 -13.78 25.47
C ASN A 236 -0.86 -14.59 24.35
N LEU A 237 0.31 -14.12 23.85
CA LEU A 237 1.12 -14.93 22.93
C LEU A 237 1.59 -16.19 23.64
N GLN A 238 1.23 -17.35 23.10
CA GLN A 238 1.57 -18.65 23.65
C GLN A 238 2.07 -19.61 22.57
N LEU A 239 2.95 -20.51 22.98
CA LEU A 239 3.42 -21.65 22.21
C LEU A 239 2.91 -22.91 22.92
N ASP A 240 2.39 -23.87 22.18
CA ASP A 240 1.88 -25.13 22.74
C ASP A 240 3.00 -26.02 23.31
N LYS A 241 4.25 -25.76 22.90
CA LYS A 241 5.45 -26.45 23.39
C LYS A 241 6.69 -25.55 23.28
N SER A 242 7.67 -25.81 24.14
CA SER A 242 8.96 -25.07 24.18
C SER A 242 10.03 -25.64 23.25
N SER A 243 9.85 -26.88 22.78
CA SER A 243 10.75 -27.57 21.83
C SER A 243 9.95 -28.47 20.94
N MET A 244 10.45 -28.71 19.72
CA MET A 244 9.84 -29.61 18.75
C MET A 244 10.90 -30.41 17.99
N LYS A 245 10.55 -31.60 17.55
CA LYS A 245 11.31 -32.38 16.57
C LYS A 245 10.95 -31.87 15.17
N ASP A 246 11.75 -32.25 14.18
CA ASP A 246 11.49 -31.91 12.77
C ASP A 246 10.23 -32.59 12.18
N THR A 247 9.70 -33.59 12.87
CA THR A 247 8.44 -34.26 12.54
C THR A 247 7.22 -33.64 13.17
N ASP A 248 7.41 -32.69 14.10
CA ASP A 248 6.34 -32.09 14.87
C ASP A 248 5.80 -30.81 14.19
N THR A 249 4.67 -30.37 14.69
CA THR A 249 4.10 -29.04 14.41
C THR A 249 4.06 -28.25 15.71
N LEU A 250 4.44 -26.99 15.67
CA LEU A 250 4.33 -26.01 16.76
C LEU A 250 3.11 -25.14 16.51
N THR A 251 2.22 -25.03 17.48
CA THR A 251 1.09 -24.12 17.42
C THR A 251 1.41 -22.83 18.19
N VAL A 252 1.31 -21.71 17.48
CA VAL A 252 1.40 -20.36 18.06
C VAL A 252 0.00 -19.81 18.17
N SER A 253 -0.39 -19.31 19.35
CA SER A 253 -1.67 -18.66 19.57
C SER A 253 -1.48 -17.25 20.13
N VAL A 254 -2.36 -16.33 19.75
CA VAL A 254 -2.38 -14.95 20.24
C VAL A 254 -3.82 -14.45 20.27
N ASP A 255 -4.17 -13.70 21.29
CA ASP A 255 -5.47 -13.04 21.40
C ASP A 255 -5.43 -11.68 20.71
N ILE A 256 -6.41 -11.42 19.83
CA ILE A 256 -6.59 -10.14 19.16
C ILE A 256 -7.90 -9.55 19.64
N THR A 257 -7.83 -8.34 20.17
CA THR A 257 -9.00 -7.58 20.64
C THR A 257 -9.20 -6.33 19.80
N ASN A 258 -10.40 -6.11 19.29
CA ASN A 258 -10.78 -4.83 18.71
C ASN A 258 -11.06 -3.82 19.83
N THR A 259 -10.16 -2.88 20.05
CA THR A 259 -10.25 -1.88 21.12
C THR A 259 -10.96 -0.59 20.67
N GLY A 260 -11.25 -0.47 19.37
CA GLY A 260 -11.92 0.69 18.81
C GLY A 260 -13.44 0.56 18.78
N LYS A 261 -14.07 1.47 18.03
CA LYS A 261 -15.54 1.63 18.01
C LYS A 261 -16.22 1.12 16.72
N ARG A 262 -15.45 0.55 15.79
CA ARG A 262 -15.94 0.04 14.50
C ARG A 262 -15.56 -1.42 14.34
N ALA A 263 -16.45 -2.21 13.74
CA ALA A 263 -16.08 -3.54 13.28
C ALA A 263 -14.91 -3.45 12.28
N GLY A 264 -13.98 -4.36 12.37
CA GLY A 264 -12.79 -4.35 11.54
C GLY A 264 -12.20 -5.74 11.33
N LYS A 265 -11.24 -5.79 10.41
CA LYS A 265 -10.47 -7.01 10.15
C LYS A 265 -8.99 -6.71 10.35
N GLU A 266 -8.32 -7.59 11.09
CA GLU A 266 -6.87 -7.51 11.27
C GLU A 266 -6.19 -8.67 10.53
N ILE A 267 -4.98 -8.42 10.00
CA ILE A 267 -4.11 -9.45 9.44
C ILE A 267 -2.97 -9.66 10.41
N VAL A 268 -3.09 -10.72 11.19
CA VAL A 268 -2.08 -11.17 12.16
C VAL A 268 -0.93 -11.81 11.39
N GLN A 269 0.28 -11.32 11.58
CA GLN A 269 1.48 -11.77 10.87
C GLN A 269 2.43 -12.46 11.85
N LEU A 270 2.84 -13.68 11.53
CA LEU A 270 3.76 -14.47 12.35
C LEU A 270 5.13 -14.56 11.69
N TYR A 271 6.11 -13.97 12.35
CA TYR A 271 7.50 -13.98 11.91
C TYR A 271 8.35 -14.89 12.79
N VAL A 272 9.31 -15.57 12.17
CA VAL A 272 10.33 -16.39 12.86
C VAL A 272 11.69 -15.73 12.68
N ALA A 273 12.43 -15.60 13.79
CA ALA A 273 13.79 -15.12 13.83
C ALA A 273 14.74 -16.24 14.28
N ASP A 274 15.83 -16.45 13.54
CA ASP A 274 16.91 -17.32 13.97
C ASP A 274 17.93 -16.51 14.81
N ARG A 275 18.07 -16.87 16.08
CA ARG A 275 19.02 -16.24 17.01
C ARG A 275 20.28 -17.08 17.27
N THR A 276 20.39 -18.22 16.62
CA THR A 276 21.55 -19.14 16.82
C THR A 276 22.82 -18.66 16.15
N GLY A 277 22.70 -17.82 15.10
CA GLY A 277 23.82 -17.38 14.31
C GLY A 277 24.48 -18.48 13.47
N SER A 278 23.82 -19.62 13.32
CA SER A 278 24.34 -20.79 12.58
C SER A 278 24.46 -20.57 11.08
N ALA A 279 23.72 -19.58 10.55
CA ALA A 279 23.75 -19.19 9.15
C ALA A 279 23.49 -17.68 9.01
N ASP A 280 23.93 -17.07 7.91
CA ASP A 280 23.55 -15.70 7.56
C ASP A 280 22.12 -15.71 7.03
N ARG A 281 21.21 -15.25 7.87
CA ARG A 281 19.75 -15.26 7.63
C ARG A 281 19.14 -13.87 7.85
N PRO A 282 17.97 -13.60 7.25
CA PRO A 282 17.18 -12.43 7.57
C PRO A 282 16.89 -12.30 9.08
N VAL A 283 16.81 -11.08 9.58
CA VAL A 283 16.51 -10.79 10.99
C VAL A 283 15.21 -11.49 11.43
N ARG A 284 14.23 -11.53 10.53
CA ARG A 284 12.95 -12.23 10.70
C ARG A 284 12.38 -12.59 9.33
N GLU A 285 11.57 -13.62 9.31
CA GLU A 285 10.90 -14.09 8.08
C GLU A 285 9.43 -14.36 8.35
N LEU A 286 8.53 -13.80 7.52
CA LEU A 286 7.11 -14.12 7.57
C LEU A 286 6.90 -15.59 7.24
N LYS A 287 6.29 -16.35 8.16
CA LYS A 287 6.06 -17.78 8.02
C LYS A 287 4.59 -18.17 7.99
N ASN A 288 3.74 -17.35 8.58
CA ASN A 288 2.29 -17.55 8.55
C ASN A 288 1.57 -16.21 8.72
N PHE A 289 0.32 -16.14 8.32
CA PHE A 289 -0.58 -15.03 8.60
C PHE A 289 -2.03 -15.51 8.62
N ALA A 290 -2.85 -14.78 9.37
CA ALA A 290 -4.29 -15.05 9.45
C ALA A 290 -5.08 -13.75 9.46
N LYS A 291 -6.21 -13.73 8.77
CA LYS A 291 -7.14 -12.60 8.77
C LYS A 291 -8.31 -12.90 9.70
N VAL A 292 -8.52 -12.05 10.68
CA VAL A 292 -9.59 -12.17 11.68
C VAL A 292 -10.53 -10.97 11.61
N SER A 293 -11.85 -11.22 11.69
CA SER A 293 -12.88 -10.18 11.77
C SER A 293 -13.35 -10.06 13.22
N LEU A 294 -13.45 -8.83 13.72
CA LEU A 294 -13.77 -8.53 15.12
C LEU A 294 -14.76 -7.35 15.19
N GLU A 295 -15.82 -7.57 15.96
CA GLU A 295 -16.71 -6.49 16.39
C GLU A 295 -16.05 -5.62 17.48
N PRO A 296 -16.53 -4.39 17.73
CA PRO A 296 -16.02 -3.57 18.83
C PRO A 296 -16.06 -4.30 20.17
N GLY A 297 -14.93 -4.34 20.87
CA GLY A 297 -14.75 -5.05 22.13
C GLY A 297 -14.60 -6.57 22.03
N GLU A 298 -14.74 -7.14 20.84
CA GLU A 298 -14.58 -8.59 20.65
C GLU A 298 -13.12 -9.00 20.71
N THR A 299 -12.86 -10.15 21.35
CA THR A 299 -11.55 -10.81 21.39
C THR A 299 -11.66 -12.19 20.74
N LYS A 300 -10.70 -12.50 19.86
CA LYS A 300 -10.54 -13.84 19.25
C LYS A 300 -9.13 -14.34 19.40
N THR A 301 -8.98 -15.61 19.75
CA THR A 301 -7.69 -16.29 19.71
C THR A 301 -7.40 -16.77 18.29
N VAL A 302 -6.32 -16.25 17.72
CA VAL A 302 -5.78 -16.71 16.43
C VAL A 302 -4.73 -17.77 16.67
N ARG A 303 -4.84 -18.91 15.96
CA ARG A 303 -3.88 -20.02 16.02
C ARG A 303 -3.22 -20.21 14.66
N MET A 304 -1.91 -20.36 14.65
CA MET A 304 -1.11 -20.56 13.46
C MET A 304 -0.12 -21.70 13.69
N GLU A 305 -0.01 -22.60 12.73
CA GLU A 305 0.89 -23.74 12.80
C GLU A 305 2.19 -23.47 12.08
N LEU A 306 3.29 -23.91 12.68
CA LEU A 306 4.64 -23.90 12.13
C LEU A 306 5.19 -25.32 12.10
N ASN A 307 5.54 -25.80 10.92
CA ASN A 307 6.23 -27.06 10.71
C ASN A 307 7.74 -26.84 10.49
N LYS A 308 8.52 -27.91 10.31
CA LYS A 308 9.96 -27.84 10.08
C LYS A 308 10.38 -26.87 8.97
N ARG A 309 9.57 -26.74 7.91
CA ARG A 309 9.89 -25.86 6.78
C ARG A 309 9.88 -24.38 7.17
N CYS A 310 9.12 -24.00 8.19
CA CYS A 310 9.10 -22.64 8.70
C CYS A 310 10.44 -22.24 9.35
N PHE A 311 11.23 -23.20 9.81
CA PHE A 311 12.53 -23.01 10.45
C PHE A 311 13.70 -23.36 9.52
N ALA A 312 13.45 -24.05 8.42
CA ALA A 312 14.46 -24.50 7.48
C ALA A 312 15.04 -23.34 6.65
N TRP A 313 16.26 -23.52 6.21
CA TRP A 313 16.95 -22.69 5.24
C TRP A 313 17.73 -23.60 4.27
N TYR A 314 18.00 -23.06 3.07
CA TYR A 314 18.73 -23.79 2.06
C TYR A 314 20.24 -23.64 2.28
N ASN A 315 20.96 -24.73 2.48
CA ASN A 315 22.40 -24.73 2.68
C ASN A 315 23.13 -25.07 1.39
N VAL A 316 23.66 -24.06 0.70
CA VAL A 316 24.39 -24.23 -0.58
C VAL A 316 25.69 -25.02 -0.48
N LYS A 317 26.18 -25.31 0.73
CA LYS A 317 27.45 -26.09 0.92
C LYS A 317 27.20 -27.57 1.13
N LEU A 318 25.97 -28.02 1.32
CA LEU A 318 25.61 -29.39 1.66
C LEU A 318 24.83 -30.11 0.54
N HIS A 319 24.95 -29.67 -0.70
CA HIS A 319 24.35 -30.32 -1.88
C HIS A 319 25.32 -31.22 -2.52
#